data_b976739fc2378f0386d55ec8ee4ed2a7
#
_entry.id   b976739fc2378f0386d55ec8ee4ed2a7
#
_cell.length_a   1.000
_cell.length_b   1.000
_cell.length_c   1.000
_cell.angle_alpha   90.00
_cell.angle_beta   90.00
_cell.angle_gamma   90.00
#
_symmetry.space_group_name_H-M   'P 1'
#
loop_
_entity.id
_entity.type
_entity.pdbx_description
1 polymer ?
#
loop_
_entity_poly.entity_id
_entity_poly.type
_entity_poly.pdbx_seq_one_letter_code
_entity_poly.pdbx_strand_id
1 'polypeptide(L)'
;DTGFPQELLDELTARTGHKIVGNKSASGTEILDELGEHQIATGDMIVYTSADSVLQICGQEETFGLEELYRCCEIARELTLKDEWKVGRIIARPYLGTKKGEFKRTSNRHDYALKPYGRTVLNELKDNNFDVISVGKIKDIFDGEGITEGNKSKSSVHGMEQTLEIMDRDFTGFCFVNLVDF
;
A
#
# COMPACT_ATOMS: atom_id res chain seq x y z
N ASP A 1 -3.54 -17.01 -17.28
CA ASP A 1 -2.34 -16.66 -16.49
C ASP A 1 -2.39 -15.17 -16.15
N THR A 2 -2.76 -14.86 -14.91
CA THR A 2 -3.02 -13.50 -14.43
C THR A 2 -2.12 -13.13 -13.23
N GLY A 3 -1.07 -13.92 -12.99
CA GLY A 3 -0.13 -13.72 -11.90
C GLY A 3 1.12 -12.92 -12.30
N PHE A 4 2.01 -12.73 -11.34
CA PHE A 4 3.32 -12.10 -11.53
C PHE A 4 4.33 -13.09 -12.16
N PRO A 5 5.37 -12.58 -12.86
CA PRO A 5 6.42 -13.43 -13.46
C PRO A 5 7.11 -14.30 -12.39
N GLN A 6 7.45 -15.53 -12.77
CA GLN A 6 8.07 -16.49 -11.85
C GLN A 6 9.43 -15.99 -11.34
N GLU A 7 10.19 -15.29 -12.16
CA GLU A 7 11.49 -14.73 -11.79
C GLU A 7 11.37 -13.73 -10.63
N LEU A 8 10.33 -12.89 -10.62
CA LEU A 8 10.04 -11.99 -9.51
C LEU A 8 9.71 -12.77 -8.23
N LEU A 9 8.89 -13.82 -8.35
CA LEU A 9 8.49 -14.63 -7.19
C LEU A 9 9.69 -15.42 -6.62
N ASP A 10 10.57 -15.93 -7.47
CA ASP A 10 11.77 -16.64 -7.04
C ASP A 10 12.73 -15.71 -6.28
N GLU A 11 12.93 -14.49 -6.77
CA GLU A 11 13.74 -13.47 -6.11
C GLU A 11 13.10 -13.02 -4.78
N LEU A 12 11.79 -12.83 -4.77
CA LEU A 12 11.06 -12.48 -3.55
C LEU A 12 11.15 -13.60 -2.51
N THR A 13 11.01 -14.87 -2.91
CA THR A 13 11.20 -16.04 -2.07
C THR A 13 12.63 -16.08 -1.49
N ALA A 14 13.64 -15.89 -2.32
CA ALA A 14 15.04 -15.90 -1.91
C ALA A 14 15.34 -14.81 -0.87
N ARG A 15 14.81 -13.62 -1.05
CA ARG A 15 15.07 -12.48 -0.16
C ARG A 15 14.23 -12.49 1.11
N THR A 16 12.99 -12.97 1.06
CA THR A 16 12.11 -13.02 2.23
C THR A 16 12.30 -14.28 3.07
N GLY A 17 12.70 -15.37 2.47
CA GLY A 17 12.77 -16.70 3.10
C GLY A 17 11.42 -17.43 3.15
N HIS A 18 10.35 -16.86 2.57
CA HIS A 18 9.03 -17.47 2.51
C HIS A 18 8.74 -18.03 1.12
N LYS A 19 8.21 -19.27 1.10
CA LYS A 19 7.61 -19.82 -0.10
C LYS A 19 6.33 -19.04 -0.43
N ILE A 20 6.07 -18.80 -1.72
CA ILE A 20 4.91 -18.05 -2.19
C ILE A 20 3.80 -19.01 -2.64
N VAL A 21 2.57 -18.67 -2.25
CA VAL A 21 1.33 -19.32 -2.69
C VAL A 21 0.36 -18.26 -3.21
N GLY A 22 -0.58 -18.70 -4.04
CA GLY A 22 -1.58 -17.82 -4.68
C GLY A 22 -1.13 -17.42 -6.08
N ASN A 23 -0.51 -16.27 -6.23
CA ASN A 23 -0.06 -15.68 -7.49
C ASN A 23 -1.15 -15.66 -8.57
N LYS A 24 -2.32 -15.15 -8.23
CA LYS A 24 -3.46 -15.05 -9.13
C LYS A 24 -4.28 -13.80 -8.86
N SER A 25 -5.17 -13.48 -9.80
CA SER A 25 -6.19 -12.46 -9.56
C SER A 25 -7.30 -13.02 -8.68
N ALA A 26 -7.61 -12.34 -7.59
CA ALA A 26 -8.66 -12.72 -6.64
C ALA A 26 -9.13 -11.53 -5.82
N SER A 27 -10.29 -11.66 -5.19
CA SER A 27 -10.68 -10.78 -4.10
C SER A 27 -9.93 -11.15 -2.80
N GLY A 28 -9.74 -10.17 -1.91
CA GLY A 28 -9.06 -10.45 -0.64
C GLY A 28 -9.81 -11.43 0.28
N THR A 29 -11.12 -11.55 0.15
CA THR A 29 -11.92 -12.51 0.91
C THR A 29 -11.74 -13.91 0.37
N GLU A 30 -11.85 -14.09 -0.95
CA GLU A 30 -11.67 -15.37 -1.62
C GLU A 30 -10.27 -15.95 -1.39
N ILE A 31 -9.22 -15.14 -1.50
CA ILE A 31 -7.85 -15.63 -1.33
C ILE A 31 -7.58 -16.06 0.12
N LEU A 32 -8.16 -15.40 1.10
CA LEU A 32 -8.04 -15.78 2.51
C LEU A 32 -8.82 -17.07 2.81
N ASP A 33 -10.03 -17.22 2.29
CA ASP A 33 -10.82 -18.44 2.45
C ASP A 33 -10.15 -19.67 1.80
N GLU A 34 -9.36 -19.44 0.75
CA GLU A 34 -8.62 -20.50 0.06
C GLU A 34 -7.29 -20.83 0.75
N LEU A 35 -6.51 -19.84 1.16
CA LEU A 35 -5.10 -20.00 1.54
C LEU A 35 -4.79 -19.60 2.99
N GLY A 36 -5.73 -19.02 3.72
CA GLY A 36 -5.47 -18.54 5.08
C GLY A 36 -5.08 -19.65 6.06
N GLU A 37 -5.79 -20.78 6.05
CA GLU A 37 -5.44 -21.95 6.89
C GLU A 37 -4.08 -22.54 6.48
N HIS A 38 -3.79 -22.60 5.19
CA HIS A 38 -2.49 -23.03 4.67
C HIS A 38 -1.36 -22.14 5.18
N GLN A 39 -1.50 -20.82 5.11
CA GLN A 39 -0.48 -19.89 5.63
C GLN A 39 -0.24 -20.08 7.12
N ILE A 40 -1.29 -20.24 7.92
CA ILE A 40 -1.15 -20.47 9.37
C ILE A 40 -0.37 -21.77 9.65
N ALA A 41 -0.61 -22.82 8.87
CA ALA A 41 0.02 -24.12 9.04
C ALA A 41 1.48 -24.16 8.56
N THR A 42 1.84 -23.39 7.51
CA THR A 42 3.13 -23.53 6.81
C THR A 42 4.05 -22.32 6.95
N GLY A 43 3.49 -21.11 7.18
CA GLY A 43 4.22 -19.87 7.11
C GLY A 43 4.46 -19.36 5.67
N ASP A 44 3.84 -19.96 4.66
CA ASP A 44 3.95 -19.55 3.27
C ASP A 44 3.32 -18.16 3.08
N MET A 45 3.91 -17.36 2.21
CA MET A 45 3.46 -16.00 1.92
C MET A 45 2.39 -16.00 0.84
N ILE A 46 1.22 -15.44 1.15
CA ILE A 46 0.13 -15.31 0.18
C ILE A 46 0.36 -14.06 -0.66
N VAL A 47 0.57 -14.25 -1.97
CA VAL A 47 0.70 -13.17 -2.96
C VAL A 47 -0.45 -13.26 -3.94
N TYR A 48 -1.10 -12.14 -4.24
CA TYR A 48 -2.18 -12.07 -5.21
C TYR A 48 -2.28 -10.68 -5.85
N THR A 49 -3.06 -10.55 -6.88
CA THR A 49 -3.37 -9.27 -7.52
C THR A 49 -4.88 -9.07 -7.65
N SER A 50 -5.28 -7.87 -7.99
CA SER A 50 -6.63 -7.51 -8.41
C SER A 50 -6.57 -6.93 -9.83
N ALA A 51 -7.67 -6.35 -10.32
CA ALA A 51 -7.72 -5.75 -11.66
C ALA A 51 -6.75 -4.58 -11.86
N ASP A 52 -6.27 -3.98 -10.78
CA ASP A 52 -5.30 -2.87 -10.80
C ASP A 52 -3.85 -3.42 -10.80
N SER A 53 -2.89 -2.59 -11.23
CA SER A 53 -1.45 -2.92 -11.18
C SER A 53 -0.92 -2.87 -9.73
N VAL A 54 -1.36 -3.82 -8.91
CA VAL A 54 -1.00 -3.92 -7.49
C VAL A 54 -0.53 -5.33 -7.15
N LEU A 55 0.53 -5.42 -6.36
CA LEU A 55 0.97 -6.67 -5.73
C LEU A 55 0.54 -6.62 -4.27
N GLN A 56 -0.28 -7.58 -3.87
CA GLN A 56 -0.83 -7.67 -2.52
C GLN A 56 -0.28 -8.87 -1.80
N ILE A 57 0.12 -8.67 -0.55
CA ILE A 57 0.64 -9.72 0.33
C ILE A 57 -0.26 -9.81 1.55
N CYS A 58 -0.83 -10.99 1.81
CA CYS A 58 -1.56 -11.26 3.05
C CYS A 58 -0.64 -11.88 4.09
N GLY A 59 -0.83 -11.48 5.34
CA GLY A 59 -0.18 -12.07 6.51
C GLY A 59 -1.11 -12.09 7.72
N GLN A 60 -1.27 -13.27 8.33
CA GLN A 60 -2.00 -13.39 9.59
C GLN A 60 -1.15 -12.77 10.70
N GLU A 61 -1.74 -11.82 11.46
CA GLU A 61 -0.97 -10.96 12.37
C GLU A 61 -0.25 -11.71 13.49
N GLU A 62 -0.86 -12.77 14.01
CA GLU A 62 -0.33 -13.51 15.16
C GLU A 62 0.65 -14.64 14.78
N THR A 63 0.47 -15.24 13.60
CA THR A 63 1.26 -16.42 13.16
C THR A 63 2.32 -16.09 12.14
N PHE A 64 1.98 -15.36 11.07
CA PHE A 64 2.95 -14.84 10.11
C PHE A 64 3.70 -13.66 10.72
N GLY A 65 3.00 -12.81 11.46
CA GLY A 65 3.52 -11.63 12.12
C GLY A 65 3.33 -10.35 11.30
N LEU A 66 2.85 -9.29 11.95
CA LEU A 66 2.59 -8.00 11.30
C LEU A 66 3.90 -7.35 10.81
N GLU A 67 4.94 -7.33 11.63
CA GLU A 67 6.25 -6.77 11.26
C GLU A 67 6.91 -7.57 10.13
N GLU A 68 6.74 -8.90 10.15
CA GLU A 68 7.24 -9.77 9.08
C GLU A 68 6.51 -9.49 7.76
N LEU A 69 5.20 -9.28 7.81
CA LEU A 69 4.43 -8.87 6.64
C LEU A 69 4.95 -7.55 6.05
N TYR A 70 5.22 -6.57 6.90
CA TYR A 70 5.76 -5.28 6.46
C TYR A 70 7.16 -5.43 5.86
N ARG A 71 8.04 -6.23 6.49
CA ARG A 71 9.37 -6.53 5.95
C ARG A 71 9.28 -7.17 4.55
N CYS A 72 8.40 -8.13 4.35
CA CYS A 72 8.18 -8.75 3.04
C CYS A 72 7.68 -7.74 1.99
N CYS A 73 6.78 -6.84 2.38
CA CYS A 73 6.27 -5.79 1.50
C CYS A 73 7.36 -4.77 1.12
N GLU A 74 8.24 -4.40 2.03
CA GLU A 74 9.39 -3.54 1.74
C GLU A 74 10.34 -4.17 0.73
N ILE A 75 10.66 -5.45 0.89
CA ILE A 75 11.46 -6.22 -0.07
C ILE A 75 10.77 -6.28 -1.44
N ALA A 76 9.46 -6.56 -1.46
CA ALA A 76 8.68 -6.56 -2.70
C ALA A 76 8.69 -5.18 -3.37
N ARG A 77 8.61 -4.08 -2.59
CA ARG A 77 8.69 -2.71 -3.11
C ARG A 77 10.04 -2.43 -3.76
N GLU A 78 11.14 -2.83 -3.12
CA GLU A 78 12.49 -2.68 -3.70
C GLU A 78 12.63 -3.45 -5.02
N LEU A 79 12.21 -4.71 -5.07
CA LEU A 79 12.30 -5.54 -6.26
C LEU A 79 11.48 -4.98 -7.43
N THR A 80 10.28 -4.50 -7.14
CA THR A 80 9.34 -3.98 -8.15
C THR A 80 9.60 -2.52 -8.55
N LEU A 81 10.71 -1.93 -8.12
CA LEU A 81 11.25 -0.69 -8.70
C LEU A 81 11.98 -0.93 -10.02
N LYS A 82 12.44 -2.15 -10.27
CA LYS A 82 13.06 -2.52 -11.54
C LYS A 82 12.03 -2.43 -12.67
N ASP A 83 12.43 -1.88 -13.82
CA ASP A 83 11.50 -1.62 -14.94
C ASP A 83 10.80 -2.88 -15.44
N GLU A 84 11.50 -4.02 -15.45
CA GLU A 84 10.97 -5.33 -15.86
C GLU A 84 9.85 -5.87 -14.97
N TRP A 85 9.81 -5.45 -13.67
CA TRP A 85 8.84 -5.92 -12.67
C TRP A 85 8.02 -4.78 -12.05
N LYS A 86 8.00 -3.64 -12.67
CA LYS A 86 7.41 -2.44 -12.12
C LYS A 86 5.91 -2.58 -11.85
N VAL A 87 5.52 -2.42 -10.59
CA VAL A 87 4.11 -2.33 -10.17
C VAL A 87 3.85 -1.01 -9.47
N GLY A 88 2.64 -0.49 -9.64
CA GLY A 88 2.28 0.81 -9.11
C GLY A 88 2.25 0.85 -7.59
N ARG A 89 1.87 -0.25 -6.94
CA ARG A 89 1.70 -0.30 -5.49
C ARG A 89 1.90 -1.70 -4.95
N ILE A 90 2.58 -1.81 -3.81
CA ILE A 90 2.60 -2.99 -2.96
C ILE A 90 1.64 -2.74 -1.80
N ILE A 91 0.82 -3.71 -1.44
CA ILE A 91 -0.15 -3.58 -0.35
C ILE A 91 0.05 -4.70 0.66
N ALA A 92 0.34 -4.33 1.91
CA ALA A 92 0.25 -5.22 3.04
C ALA A 92 -1.21 -5.40 3.46
N ARG A 93 -1.69 -6.63 3.49
CA ARG A 93 -3.06 -7.04 3.85
C ARG A 93 -3.05 -7.92 5.09
N PRO A 94 -2.89 -7.35 6.29
CA PRO A 94 -2.95 -8.13 7.52
C PRO A 94 -4.38 -8.63 7.81
N TYR A 95 -4.47 -9.79 8.42
CA TYR A 95 -5.74 -10.38 8.83
C TYR A 95 -5.63 -11.16 10.14
N LEU A 96 -6.78 -11.40 10.75
CA LEU A 96 -6.97 -12.24 11.93
C LEU A 96 -7.98 -13.36 11.62
N GLY A 97 -8.07 -14.31 12.53
CA GLY A 97 -8.87 -15.52 12.37
C GLY A 97 -8.02 -16.75 12.17
N THR A 98 -8.59 -17.93 12.39
CA THR A 98 -7.86 -19.22 12.34
C THR A 98 -8.46 -20.23 11.37
N LYS A 99 -9.68 -20.00 10.92
CA LYS A 99 -10.44 -20.92 10.05
C LYS A 99 -11.12 -20.20 8.90
N LYS A 100 -11.35 -20.93 7.84
CA LYS A 100 -12.16 -20.49 6.71
C LYS A 100 -13.52 -19.94 7.19
N GLY A 101 -13.91 -18.79 6.63
CA GLY A 101 -15.14 -18.07 7.00
C GLY A 101 -15.00 -17.17 8.24
N GLU A 102 -13.91 -17.26 9.01
CA GLU A 102 -13.64 -16.41 10.18
C GLU A 102 -12.61 -15.33 9.89
N PHE A 103 -11.92 -15.39 8.75
CA PHE A 103 -10.86 -14.44 8.41
C PHE A 103 -11.39 -13.03 8.24
N LYS A 104 -10.76 -12.08 8.93
CA LYS A 104 -11.10 -10.65 8.88
C LYS A 104 -9.86 -9.82 8.65
N ARG A 105 -9.86 -9.00 7.60
CA ARG A 105 -8.81 -8.02 7.37
C ARG A 105 -8.83 -6.97 8.47
N THR A 106 -7.65 -6.56 8.93
CA THR A 106 -7.50 -5.56 9.97
C THR A 106 -7.27 -4.16 9.38
N SER A 107 -7.29 -3.15 10.24
CA SER A 107 -6.97 -1.77 9.88
C SER A 107 -5.47 -1.50 9.71
N ASN A 108 -4.61 -2.48 10.00
CA ASN A 108 -3.14 -2.38 9.88
C ASN A 108 -2.65 -2.54 8.42
N ARG A 109 -3.55 -2.39 7.44
CA ARG A 109 -3.18 -2.29 6.05
C ARG A 109 -2.16 -1.17 5.84
N HIS A 110 -1.13 -1.44 5.02
CA HIS A 110 -0.16 -0.45 4.60
C HIS A 110 0.09 -0.53 3.10
N ASP A 111 0.08 0.63 2.44
CA ASP A 111 0.31 0.75 1.00
C ASP A 111 1.69 1.35 0.75
N TYR A 112 2.51 0.67 -0.06
CA TYR A 112 3.84 1.10 -0.50
C TYR A 112 3.74 1.59 -1.94
N ALA A 113 3.53 2.89 -2.12
CA ALA A 113 3.40 3.50 -3.44
C ALA A 113 4.76 3.63 -4.14
N LEU A 114 4.74 3.81 -5.46
CA LEU A 114 5.90 4.34 -6.17
C LEU A 114 6.07 5.82 -5.83
N LYS A 115 7.30 6.21 -5.52
CA LYS A 115 7.65 7.64 -5.49
C LYS A 115 7.49 8.24 -6.89
N PRO A 116 7.21 9.53 -7.00
CA PRO A 116 7.25 10.22 -8.28
C PRO A 116 8.55 9.94 -9.02
N TYR A 117 8.47 9.77 -10.33
CA TYR A 117 9.59 9.41 -11.19
C TYR A 117 10.77 10.41 -11.14
N GLY A 118 10.50 11.64 -10.75
CA GLY A 118 11.49 12.70 -10.59
C GLY A 118 10.98 13.80 -9.68
N ARG A 119 11.74 14.87 -9.60
CA ARG A 119 11.33 16.07 -8.87
C ARG A 119 10.03 16.63 -9.45
N THR A 120 9.12 16.93 -8.57
CA THR A 120 7.83 17.57 -8.90
C THR A 120 7.81 19.01 -8.41
N VAL A 121 6.82 19.77 -8.81
CA VAL A 121 6.58 21.12 -8.26
C VAL A 121 6.42 21.10 -6.73
N LEU A 122 5.93 20.00 -6.16
CA LEU A 122 5.79 19.87 -4.70
C LEU A 122 7.15 19.84 -4.01
N ASN A 123 8.13 19.13 -4.58
CA ASN A 123 9.50 19.13 -4.08
C ASN A 123 10.12 20.52 -4.16
N GLU A 124 9.92 21.22 -5.28
CA GLU A 124 10.46 22.56 -5.49
C GLU A 124 9.89 23.56 -4.49
N LEU A 125 8.60 23.54 -4.26
CA LEU A 125 7.95 24.39 -3.25
C LEU A 125 8.51 24.11 -1.85
N LYS A 126 8.54 22.84 -1.45
CA LYS A 126 9.08 22.44 -0.14
C LYS A 126 10.52 22.86 0.07
N ASP A 127 11.39 22.68 -0.92
CA ASP A 127 12.82 23.02 -0.84
C ASP A 127 13.05 24.54 -0.80
N ASN A 128 12.08 25.33 -1.28
CA ASN A 128 12.07 26.78 -1.17
C ASN A 128 11.28 27.30 0.06
N ASN A 129 11.06 26.44 1.05
CA ASN A 129 10.40 26.75 2.33
C ASN A 129 8.93 27.21 2.19
N PHE A 130 8.25 26.79 1.13
CA PHE A 130 6.80 26.91 1.05
C PHE A 130 6.10 25.74 1.72
N ASP A 131 4.94 26.01 2.29
CA ASP A 131 4.07 24.95 2.78
C ASP A 131 3.46 24.18 1.61
N VAL A 132 3.46 22.85 1.71
CA VAL A 132 2.79 21.96 0.77
C VAL A 132 1.84 21.08 1.57
N ILE A 133 0.61 21.53 1.67
CA ILE A 133 -0.44 20.90 2.47
C ILE A 133 -1.26 19.99 1.57
N SER A 134 -1.47 18.75 1.98
CA SER A 134 -2.28 17.80 1.23
C SER A 134 -3.54 17.40 1.99
N VAL A 135 -4.64 17.25 1.26
CA VAL A 135 -5.92 16.75 1.78
C VAL A 135 -6.33 15.51 0.98
N GLY A 136 -6.80 14.49 1.65
CA GLY A 136 -7.24 13.24 1.04
C GLY A 136 -6.08 12.28 0.75
N LYS A 137 -6.02 11.73 -0.46
CA LYS A 137 -5.06 10.70 -0.88
C LYS A 137 -3.73 11.25 -1.43
N ILE A 138 -3.58 12.56 -1.55
CA ILE A 138 -2.41 13.17 -2.23
C ILE A 138 -1.09 12.71 -1.60
N LYS A 139 -0.98 12.72 -0.27
CA LYS A 139 0.22 12.26 0.42
C LYS A 139 0.57 10.81 0.08
N ASP A 140 -0.44 9.94 0.02
CA ASP A 140 -0.26 8.53 -0.32
C ASP A 140 0.13 8.35 -1.80
N ILE A 141 -0.47 9.14 -2.72
CA ILE A 141 -0.16 9.11 -4.17
C ILE A 141 1.30 9.53 -4.42
N PHE A 142 1.79 10.54 -3.73
CA PHE A 142 3.17 11.02 -3.87
C PHE A 142 4.16 10.34 -2.93
N ASP A 143 3.73 9.32 -2.18
CA ASP A 143 4.55 8.64 -1.16
C ASP A 143 5.22 9.65 -0.18
N GLY A 144 4.50 10.71 0.15
CA GLY A 144 4.96 11.80 1.01
C GLY A 144 5.97 12.76 0.37
N GLU A 145 6.41 12.51 -0.87
CA GLU A 145 7.40 13.35 -1.54
C GLU A 145 6.89 14.78 -1.78
N GLY A 146 7.65 15.75 -1.30
CA GLY A 146 7.33 17.15 -1.46
C GLY A 146 6.18 17.67 -0.58
N ILE A 147 5.61 16.84 0.30
CA ILE A 147 4.53 17.21 1.21
C ILE A 147 5.10 17.65 2.56
N THR A 148 4.66 18.81 3.07
CA THR A 148 5.02 19.32 4.40
C THR A 148 3.99 18.92 5.46
N GLU A 149 2.70 18.85 5.08
CA GLU A 149 1.60 18.46 5.96
C GLU A 149 0.59 17.58 5.22
N GLY A 150 0.19 16.46 5.81
CA GLY A 150 -0.78 15.52 5.21
C GLY A 150 -2.02 15.36 6.07
N ASN A 151 -3.18 15.60 5.49
CA ASN A 151 -4.50 15.48 6.12
C ASN A 151 -5.32 14.37 5.43
N LYS A 152 -5.45 13.20 6.07
CA LYS A 152 -6.30 12.12 5.56
C LYS A 152 -7.77 12.44 5.74
N SER A 153 -8.56 12.23 4.69
CA SER A 153 -9.99 12.46 4.70
C SER A 153 -10.75 11.13 4.76
N LYS A 154 -11.83 11.12 5.54
CA LYS A 154 -12.72 9.95 5.69
C LYS A 154 -13.83 9.93 4.62
N SER A 155 -14.14 11.09 4.06
CA SER A 155 -15.16 11.32 3.03
C SER A 155 -14.84 12.63 2.30
N SER A 156 -15.50 12.88 1.18
CA SER A 156 -15.38 14.16 0.46
C SER A 156 -15.88 15.34 1.30
N VAL A 157 -16.94 15.16 2.09
CA VAL A 157 -17.42 16.18 3.02
C VAL A 157 -16.34 16.54 4.03
N HIS A 158 -15.76 15.54 4.70
CA HIS A 158 -14.66 15.77 5.64
C HIS A 158 -13.45 16.42 4.95
N GLY A 159 -13.13 16.05 3.70
CA GLY A 159 -12.06 16.68 2.92
C GLY A 159 -12.34 18.17 2.63
N MET A 160 -13.59 18.54 2.38
CA MET A 160 -13.99 19.93 2.21
C MET A 160 -13.92 20.72 3.51
N GLU A 161 -14.34 20.14 4.64
CA GLU A 161 -14.20 20.77 5.97
C GLU A 161 -12.74 21.07 6.27
N GLN A 162 -11.84 20.10 6.08
CA GLN A 162 -10.39 20.27 6.24
C GLN A 162 -9.86 21.37 5.30
N THR A 163 -10.32 21.41 4.07
CA THR A 163 -9.91 22.43 3.09
C THR A 163 -10.29 23.83 3.53
N LEU A 164 -11.52 24.02 4.02
CA LEU A 164 -12.00 25.30 4.54
C LEU A 164 -11.20 25.74 5.78
N GLU A 165 -10.90 24.82 6.70
CA GLU A 165 -10.05 25.11 7.85
C GLU A 165 -8.64 25.55 7.43
N ILE A 166 -8.06 24.91 6.40
CA ILE A 166 -6.75 25.28 5.86
C ILE A 166 -6.79 26.67 5.19
N MET A 167 -7.88 26.99 4.49
CA MET A 167 -8.06 28.29 3.85
C MET A 167 -8.11 29.46 4.86
N ASP A 168 -8.57 29.20 6.08
CA ASP A 168 -8.62 30.20 7.16
C ASP A 168 -7.27 30.33 7.90
N ARG A 169 -6.28 29.50 7.58
CA ARG A 169 -4.93 29.56 8.17
C ARG A 169 -4.03 30.53 7.43
N ASP A 170 -3.15 31.17 8.16
CA ASP A 170 -2.07 31.98 7.57
C ASP A 170 -0.90 31.07 7.17
N PHE A 171 -0.81 30.74 5.88
CA PHE A 171 0.31 29.98 5.30
C PHE A 171 0.70 30.52 3.93
N THR A 172 1.93 30.29 3.54
CA THR A 172 2.43 30.63 2.20
C THR A 172 2.87 29.36 1.49
N GLY A 173 2.11 28.97 0.45
CA GLY A 173 2.42 27.72 -0.25
C GLY A 173 1.27 27.21 -1.09
N PHE A 174 1.12 25.88 -1.14
CA PHE A 174 0.19 25.19 -2.00
C PHE A 174 -0.62 24.16 -1.18
N CYS A 175 -1.95 24.21 -1.32
CA CYS A 175 -2.84 23.19 -0.78
C CYS A 175 -3.35 22.30 -1.91
N PHE A 176 -3.02 21.03 -1.88
CA PHE A 176 -3.44 20.04 -2.89
C PHE A 176 -4.52 19.12 -2.31
N VAL A 177 -5.72 19.21 -2.86
CA VAL A 177 -6.91 18.53 -2.35
C VAL A 177 -7.35 17.42 -3.31
N ASN A 178 -7.59 16.24 -2.78
CA ASN A 178 -8.27 15.14 -3.45
C ASN A 178 -9.51 14.74 -2.64
N LEU A 179 -10.68 14.88 -3.26
CA LEU A 179 -11.93 14.41 -2.67
C LEU A 179 -12.08 12.91 -2.90
N VAL A 180 -12.24 12.13 -1.83
CA VAL A 180 -11.99 10.68 -1.82
C VAL A 180 -13.16 9.81 -2.31
N ASP A 181 -14.34 10.40 -2.49
CA ASP A 181 -15.55 9.67 -2.93
C ASP A 181 -15.72 9.64 -4.47
N PHE A 182 -14.75 10.18 -5.22
CA PHE A 182 -14.75 10.21 -6.68
C PHE A 182 -13.76 9.21 -7.25
#